data_2ab1d06671cf1f9fed77c965a4cd0acb
#
_entry.id   2ab1d06671cf1f9fed77c965a4cd0acb
#
_cell.length_a   1.000
_cell.length_b   1.000
_cell.length_c   1.000
_cell.angle_alpha   90.00
_cell.angle_beta   90.00
_cell.angle_gamma   90.00
#
_symmetry.space_group_name_H-M   'P 1'
#
loop_
_entity.id
_entity.type
_entity.pdbx_description
1 polymer ?
#
loop_
_entity_poly.entity_id
_entity_poly.type
_entity_poly.pdbx_seq_one_letter_code
_entity_poly.pdbx_strand_id
1 'polypeptide(L)'
;MIIVLKQGTTQQEIDTVTNAVVARGVSVSPIVGTEMTILGLTGDTSRIDPDQLESFHCVERIMKVAEPFKKANRAFHPAPSEIKIGNTVVDGKKLAIMAGPCSVESNEQITAVAQAVKDAGATVLRGGAFKPRTSPYSFQGLAYEGLDMLCHAREQTGLPIVTELMSPYDIDTFVDKVDCIQVGARNMQNFDLLKQLGKIRKPILLKRGLSATIEEWLMSAEYIMAGGNEQVILCERGIRTFETYTRNTLDLSAICAVKKLSHLPVIVDPSHSTGKSWMVQPIARAAIAVGADGVMIEVHNLSLIHI
;
A
#
# COMPACT_ATOMS: atom_id res chain seq x y z
N MET A 1 20.36 -3.92 -10.51
CA MET A 1 20.66 -3.84 -11.97
C MET A 1 19.52 -4.47 -12.72
N ILE A 2 19.19 -3.94 -13.89
CA ILE A 2 18.12 -4.46 -14.77
C ILE A 2 18.70 -4.64 -16.17
N ILE A 3 18.41 -5.77 -16.80
CA ILE A 3 18.70 -6.01 -18.21
C ILE A 3 17.39 -5.88 -18.96
N VAL A 4 17.31 -4.99 -19.92
CA VAL A 4 16.19 -4.84 -20.84
C VAL A 4 16.48 -5.66 -22.08
N LEU A 5 15.57 -6.55 -22.44
CA LEU A 5 15.71 -7.40 -23.64
C LEU A 5 14.93 -6.79 -24.81
N LYS A 6 15.44 -7.02 -26.01
CA LYS A 6 14.79 -6.60 -27.26
C LYS A 6 13.44 -7.30 -27.42
N GLN A 7 12.51 -6.64 -28.10
CA GLN A 7 11.24 -7.23 -28.46
C GLN A 7 11.44 -8.48 -29.33
N GLY A 8 10.70 -9.54 -29.04
CA GLY A 8 10.80 -10.81 -29.74
C GLY A 8 11.93 -11.74 -29.30
N THR A 9 12.62 -11.41 -28.17
CA THR A 9 13.64 -12.30 -27.58
C THR A 9 13.01 -13.65 -27.23
N THR A 10 13.65 -14.71 -27.68
CA THR A 10 13.17 -16.09 -27.43
C THR A 10 13.45 -16.56 -26.00
N GLN A 11 12.70 -17.57 -25.53
CA GLN A 11 12.95 -18.16 -24.21
C GLN A 11 14.36 -18.72 -24.07
N GLN A 12 14.94 -19.30 -25.13
CA GLN A 12 16.29 -19.83 -25.11
C GLN A 12 17.35 -18.73 -24.91
N GLU A 13 17.13 -17.55 -25.50
CA GLU A 13 18.01 -16.39 -25.31
C GLU A 13 17.87 -15.84 -23.89
N ILE A 14 16.64 -15.77 -23.33
CA ILE A 14 16.38 -15.39 -21.94
C ILE A 14 17.13 -16.32 -20.99
N ASP A 15 17.02 -17.62 -21.20
CA ASP A 15 17.71 -18.63 -20.40
C ASP A 15 19.21 -18.52 -20.47
N THR A 16 19.74 -18.21 -21.66
CA THR A 16 21.18 -18.00 -21.86
C THR A 16 21.73 -16.84 -21.06
N VAL A 17 21.08 -15.67 -21.13
CA VAL A 17 21.46 -14.50 -20.33
C VAL A 17 21.28 -14.76 -18.84
N THR A 18 20.17 -15.40 -18.45
CA THR A 18 19.88 -15.76 -17.06
C THR A 18 20.98 -16.67 -16.49
N ASN A 19 21.36 -17.72 -17.19
CA ASN A 19 22.40 -18.63 -16.76
C ASN A 19 23.76 -17.94 -16.63
N ALA A 20 24.09 -17.03 -17.54
CA ALA A 20 25.31 -16.25 -17.47
C ALA A 20 25.39 -15.37 -16.22
N VAL A 21 24.27 -14.83 -15.76
CA VAL A 21 24.17 -14.03 -14.54
C VAL A 21 24.20 -14.91 -13.29
N VAL A 22 23.40 -15.99 -13.26
CA VAL A 22 23.31 -16.93 -12.14
C VAL A 22 24.66 -17.58 -11.85
N ALA A 23 25.44 -17.91 -12.88
CA ALA A 23 26.80 -18.44 -12.73
C ALA A 23 27.75 -17.51 -11.94
N ARG A 24 27.42 -16.23 -11.81
CA ARG A 24 28.18 -15.24 -11.01
C ARG A 24 27.61 -15.04 -9.60
N GLY A 25 26.65 -15.87 -9.19
CA GLY A 25 26.04 -15.83 -7.84
C GLY A 25 24.98 -14.73 -7.67
N VAL A 26 24.43 -14.19 -8.75
CA VAL A 26 23.38 -13.17 -8.74
C VAL A 26 22.05 -13.82 -9.12
N SER A 27 21.00 -13.53 -8.35
CA SER A 27 19.64 -14.02 -8.65
C SER A 27 19.00 -13.20 -9.75
N VAL A 28 18.25 -13.88 -10.64
CA VAL A 28 17.55 -13.26 -11.76
C VAL A 28 16.05 -13.49 -11.63
N SER A 29 15.27 -12.43 -11.76
CA SER A 29 13.80 -12.47 -11.82
C SER A 29 13.35 -11.98 -13.20
N PRO A 30 12.94 -12.86 -14.10
CA PRO A 30 12.42 -12.46 -15.40
C PRO A 30 10.99 -11.89 -15.21
N ILE A 31 10.73 -10.76 -15.86
CA ILE A 31 9.44 -10.09 -15.92
C ILE A 31 9.07 -9.95 -17.40
N VAL A 32 8.10 -10.74 -17.80
CA VAL A 32 7.62 -10.77 -19.19
C VAL A 32 6.42 -9.85 -19.30
N GLY A 33 6.60 -8.71 -19.98
CA GLY A 33 5.52 -7.79 -20.34
C GLY A 33 5.03 -8.04 -21.77
N THR A 34 3.95 -7.36 -22.15
CA THR A 34 3.38 -7.44 -23.50
C THR A 34 4.28 -6.81 -24.57
N GLU A 35 5.05 -5.80 -24.21
CA GLU A 35 5.90 -5.04 -25.14
C GLU A 35 7.39 -5.27 -24.93
N MET A 36 7.79 -5.63 -23.71
CA MET A 36 9.22 -5.87 -23.40
C MET A 36 9.38 -6.92 -22.31
N THR A 37 10.51 -7.60 -22.33
CA THR A 37 10.96 -8.48 -21.25
C THR A 37 12.13 -7.84 -20.53
N ILE A 38 12.11 -7.85 -19.20
CA ILE A 38 13.23 -7.39 -18.38
C ILE A 38 13.70 -8.50 -17.44
N LEU A 39 15.01 -8.50 -17.16
CA LEU A 39 15.61 -9.38 -16.16
C LEU A 39 16.05 -8.52 -14.98
N GLY A 40 15.35 -8.64 -13.87
CA GLY A 40 15.72 -7.98 -12.62
C GLY A 40 16.81 -8.76 -11.88
N LEU A 41 17.96 -8.14 -11.63
CA LEU A 41 19.08 -8.74 -10.94
C LEU A 41 19.06 -8.36 -9.47
N THR A 42 19.11 -9.36 -8.58
CA THR A 42 19.11 -9.18 -7.12
C THR A 42 20.32 -9.88 -6.52
N GLY A 43 20.99 -9.20 -5.58
CA GLY A 43 22.23 -9.67 -4.95
C GLY A 43 23.42 -8.73 -5.23
N ASP A 44 24.64 -9.24 -5.05
CA ASP A 44 25.86 -8.47 -5.27
C ASP A 44 26.14 -8.34 -6.80
N THR A 45 25.56 -7.31 -7.40
CA THR A 45 25.75 -7.02 -8.83
C THR A 45 27.11 -6.38 -9.17
N SER A 46 27.99 -6.15 -8.21
CA SER A 46 29.35 -5.65 -8.47
C SER A 46 30.21 -6.66 -9.27
N ARG A 47 29.82 -7.94 -9.22
CA ARG A 47 30.46 -9.04 -9.96
C ARG A 47 30.01 -9.16 -11.42
N ILE A 48 29.05 -8.35 -11.82
CA ILE A 48 28.51 -8.34 -13.17
C ILE A 48 29.22 -7.25 -13.96
N ASP A 49 29.84 -7.65 -15.05
CA ASP A 49 30.35 -6.73 -16.04
C ASP A 49 29.23 -6.38 -17.05
N PRO A 50 28.74 -5.11 -17.04
CA PRO A 50 27.69 -4.68 -17.97
C PRO A 50 28.09 -4.88 -19.44
N ASP A 51 29.32 -4.57 -19.80
CA ASP A 51 29.77 -4.61 -21.20
C ASP A 51 29.71 -6.05 -21.76
N GLN A 52 30.01 -7.03 -20.89
CA GLN A 52 29.90 -8.43 -21.26
C GLN A 52 28.43 -8.86 -21.48
N LEU A 53 27.50 -8.35 -20.70
CA LEU A 53 26.08 -8.65 -20.86
C LEU A 53 25.48 -7.90 -22.07
N GLU A 54 25.93 -6.69 -22.35
CA GLU A 54 25.50 -5.93 -23.54
C GLU A 54 25.96 -6.60 -24.85
N SER A 55 26.99 -7.49 -24.82
CA SER A 55 27.41 -8.26 -25.98
C SER A 55 26.39 -9.32 -26.42
N PHE A 56 25.44 -9.71 -25.57
CA PHE A 56 24.36 -10.62 -26.00
C PHE A 56 23.42 -9.89 -26.97
N HIS A 57 23.21 -10.47 -28.15
CA HIS A 57 22.41 -9.88 -29.22
C HIS A 57 20.97 -9.49 -28.78
N CYS A 58 20.38 -10.26 -27.85
CA CYS A 58 19.05 -10.05 -27.31
C CYS A 58 18.98 -8.94 -26.26
N VAL A 59 20.10 -8.45 -25.74
CA VAL A 59 20.13 -7.35 -24.77
C VAL A 59 20.00 -6.03 -25.53
N GLU A 60 19.06 -5.20 -25.12
CA GLU A 60 18.84 -3.84 -25.62
C GLU A 60 19.71 -2.84 -24.85
N ARG A 61 19.66 -2.92 -23.52
CA ARG A 61 20.40 -2.04 -22.61
C ARG A 61 20.45 -2.58 -21.18
N ILE A 62 21.42 -2.10 -20.42
CA ILE A 62 21.57 -2.39 -19.00
C ILE A 62 21.36 -1.11 -18.18
N MET A 63 20.60 -1.21 -17.10
CA MET A 63 20.30 -0.09 -16.21
C MET A 63 20.77 -0.41 -14.79
N LYS A 64 21.56 0.48 -14.20
CA LYS A 64 21.84 0.45 -12.76
C LYS A 64 20.67 1.09 -12.03
N VAL A 65 20.06 0.36 -11.11
CA VAL A 65 18.99 0.89 -10.23
C VAL A 65 19.65 1.39 -8.97
N ALA A 66 19.54 2.69 -8.75
CA ALA A 66 20.14 3.37 -7.61
C ALA A 66 19.32 3.16 -6.32
N GLU A 67 17.99 3.03 -6.45
CA GLU A 67 17.09 2.91 -5.32
C GLU A 67 17.31 1.60 -4.56
N PRO A 68 17.28 1.61 -3.20
CA PRO A 68 17.52 0.44 -2.36
C PRO A 68 16.37 -0.58 -2.41
N PHE A 69 15.13 -0.17 -2.73
CA PHE A 69 13.98 -1.05 -2.91
C PHE A 69 13.95 -1.63 -4.33
N LYS A 70 13.61 -2.90 -4.47
CA LYS A 70 13.63 -3.65 -5.73
C LYS A 70 12.23 -4.11 -6.14
N LYS A 71 11.56 -4.88 -5.30
CA LYS A 71 10.21 -5.39 -5.57
C LYS A 71 9.18 -4.26 -5.69
N ALA A 72 9.28 -3.23 -4.84
CA ALA A 72 8.42 -2.06 -4.90
C ALA A 72 8.79 -1.08 -6.03
N ASN A 73 9.90 -1.28 -6.74
CA ASN A 73 10.42 -0.35 -7.74
C ASN A 73 9.77 -0.58 -9.10
N ARG A 74 9.27 0.49 -9.70
CA ARG A 74 8.67 0.47 -11.05
C ARG A 74 9.64 -0.04 -12.13
N ALA A 75 10.93 0.16 -11.97
CA ALA A 75 11.92 -0.33 -12.92
C ALA A 75 11.96 -1.87 -12.97
N PHE A 76 11.65 -2.56 -11.86
CA PHE A 76 11.53 -4.02 -11.81
C PHE A 76 10.10 -4.52 -12.11
N HIS A 77 9.09 -3.67 -11.99
CA HIS A 77 7.70 -3.99 -12.31
C HIS A 77 7.06 -2.79 -13.04
N PRO A 78 7.24 -2.67 -14.38
CA PRO A 78 6.81 -1.50 -15.14
C PRO A 78 5.30 -1.25 -15.14
N ALA A 79 4.50 -2.33 -15.16
CA ALA A 79 3.04 -2.23 -15.13
C ALA A 79 2.54 -1.84 -13.72
N PRO A 80 1.51 -0.99 -13.59
CA PRO A 80 0.85 -0.72 -12.32
C PRO A 80 0.29 -2.01 -11.70
N SER A 81 0.42 -2.15 -10.38
CA SER A 81 -0.20 -3.26 -9.65
C SER A 81 -1.71 -3.06 -9.48
N GLU A 82 -2.44 -4.16 -9.59
CA GLU A 82 -3.87 -4.25 -9.33
C GLU A 82 -4.09 -5.02 -8.03
N ILE A 83 -4.57 -4.33 -6.99
CA ILE A 83 -4.77 -4.93 -5.66
C ILE A 83 -6.25 -5.13 -5.40
N LYS A 84 -6.66 -6.38 -5.18
CA LYS A 84 -8.05 -6.75 -4.95
C LYS A 84 -8.38 -6.79 -3.46
N ILE A 85 -9.38 -6.02 -3.04
CA ILE A 85 -9.96 -6.03 -1.70
C ILE A 85 -11.41 -6.50 -1.82
N GLY A 86 -11.69 -7.76 -1.51
CA GLY A 86 -13.02 -8.35 -1.72
C GLY A 86 -13.47 -8.20 -3.19
N ASN A 87 -14.52 -7.43 -3.40
CA ASN A 87 -15.09 -7.11 -4.72
C ASN A 87 -14.56 -5.80 -5.34
N THR A 88 -13.68 -5.08 -4.64
CA THR A 88 -13.08 -3.83 -5.10
C THR A 88 -11.66 -4.07 -5.59
N VAL A 89 -11.28 -3.41 -6.69
CA VAL A 89 -9.90 -3.41 -7.21
C VAL A 89 -9.34 -2.00 -7.12
N VAL A 90 -8.15 -1.89 -6.53
CA VAL A 90 -7.38 -0.65 -6.47
C VAL A 90 -6.31 -0.73 -7.56
N ASP A 91 -6.56 -0.08 -8.70
CA ASP A 91 -5.75 -0.21 -9.92
C ASP A 91 -5.55 1.13 -10.67
N GLY A 92 -6.09 2.22 -10.12
CA GLY A 92 -6.07 3.54 -10.75
C GLY A 92 -7.03 3.73 -11.93
N LYS A 93 -7.79 2.69 -12.34
CA LYS A 93 -8.82 2.79 -13.39
C LYS A 93 -10.14 3.27 -12.82
N LYS A 94 -10.46 2.82 -11.59
CA LYS A 94 -11.61 3.28 -10.83
C LYS A 94 -11.13 3.77 -9.47
N LEU A 95 -11.73 4.87 -9.01
CA LEU A 95 -11.40 5.45 -7.72
C LEU A 95 -11.85 4.52 -6.58
N ALA A 96 -10.91 4.10 -5.74
CA ALA A 96 -11.24 3.38 -4.52
C ALA A 96 -11.63 4.39 -3.42
N ILE A 97 -12.85 4.27 -2.89
CA ILE A 97 -13.34 5.12 -1.80
C ILE A 97 -13.51 4.26 -0.55
N MET A 98 -12.57 4.44 0.39
CA MET A 98 -12.59 3.78 1.68
C MET A 98 -13.20 4.72 2.72
N ALA A 99 -14.40 4.45 3.19
CA ALA A 99 -15.10 5.34 4.11
C ALA A 99 -15.67 4.60 5.32
N GLY A 100 -15.77 5.30 6.47
CA GLY A 100 -16.33 4.74 7.68
C GLY A 100 -15.80 5.42 8.95
N PRO A 101 -16.19 4.98 10.16
CA PRO A 101 -15.86 5.67 11.39
C PRO A 101 -14.38 5.52 11.77
N CYS A 102 -13.86 6.48 12.52
CA CYS A 102 -12.53 6.38 13.13
C CYS A 102 -12.45 5.14 14.03
N SER A 103 -13.47 4.94 14.86
CA SER A 103 -13.58 3.85 15.82
C SER A 103 -14.91 3.15 15.67
N VAL A 104 -14.90 1.83 15.80
CA VAL A 104 -16.11 1.04 15.98
C VAL A 104 -16.51 1.17 17.45
N GLU A 105 -17.73 1.66 17.73
CA GLU A 105 -18.19 2.00 19.07
C GLU A 105 -19.45 1.20 19.48
N SER A 106 -20.27 0.83 18.51
CA SER A 106 -21.41 -0.07 18.70
C SER A 106 -21.86 -0.68 17.38
N ASN A 107 -22.68 -1.72 17.46
CA ASN A 107 -23.23 -2.38 16.27
C ASN A 107 -24.17 -1.44 15.49
N GLU A 108 -24.97 -0.64 16.20
CA GLU A 108 -25.87 0.34 15.61
C GLU A 108 -25.08 1.42 14.85
N GLN A 109 -24.00 1.93 15.46
CA GLN A 109 -23.15 2.95 14.85
C GLN A 109 -22.50 2.44 13.56
N ILE A 110 -21.83 1.29 13.63
CA ILE A 110 -21.10 0.79 12.46
C ILE A 110 -22.03 0.40 11.32
N THR A 111 -23.19 -0.20 11.62
CA THR A 111 -24.18 -0.58 10.63
C THR A 111 -24.78 0.64 9.94
N ALA A 112 -25.18 1.66 10.71
CA ALA A 112 -25.76 2.90 10.17
C ALA A 112 -24.74 3.63 9.28
N VAL A 113 -23.47 3.73 9.73
CA VAL A 113 -22.41 4.37 8.95
C VAL A 113 -22.08 3.54 7.69
N ALA A 114 -21.98 2.22 7.80
CA ALA A 114 -21.69 1.35 6.66
C ALA A 114 -22.75 1.47 5.56
N GLN A 115 -24.03 1.51 5.93
CA GLN A 115 -25.10 1.72 4.95
C GLN A 115 -25.01 3.11 4.33
N ALA A 116 -24.84 4.17 5.12
CA ALA A 116 -24.75 5.54 4.62
C ALA A 116 -23.57 5.74 3.65
N VAL A 117 -22.39 5.19 3.96
CA VAL A 117 -21.22 5.32 3.06
C VAL A 117 -21.39 4.48 1.80
N LYS A 118 -22.03 3.31 1.88
CA LYS A 118 -22.39 2.50 0.70
C LYS A 118 -23.29 3.28 -0.24
N ASP A 119 -24.36 3.86 0.29
CA ASP A 119 -25.32 4.64 -0.49
C ASP A 119 -24.70 5.89 -1.11
N ALA A 120 -23.67 6.44 -0.46
CA ALA A 120 -22.83 7.53 -0.97
C ALA A 120 -21.76 7.08 -1.99
N GLY A 121 -21.65 5.79 -2.30
CA GLY A 121 -20.72 5.26 -3.30
C GLY A 121 -19.37 4.82 -2.79
N ALA A 122 -19.19 4.61 -1.48
CA ALA A 122 -17.98 3.97 -0.94
C ALA A 122 -17.86 2.54 -1.47
N THR A 123 -16.61 2.13 -1.71
CA THR A 123 -16.28 0.79 -2.25
C THR A 123 -15.66 -0.12 -1.19
N VAL A 124 -15.19 0.43 -0.07
CA VAL A 124 -14.60 -0.30 1.05
C VAL A 124 -15.04 0.35 2.36
N LEU A 125 -15.45 -0.45 3.34
CA LEU A 125 -15.73 0.02 4.70
C LEU A 125 -14.43 0.09 5.49
N ARG A 126 -14.10 1.26 6.07
CA ARG A 126 -13.02 1.40 7.03
C ARG A 126 -13.58 1.59 8.44
N GLY A 127 -12.93 1.01 9.43
CA GLY A 127 -13.27 1.20 10.84
C GLY A 127 -12.15 0.70 11.74
N GLY A 128 -11.87 1.39 12.84
CA GLY A 128 -10.84 0.96 13.79
C GLY A 128 -11.45 0.13 14.91
N ALA A 129 -11.19 -1.18 14.96
CA ALA A 129 -11.56 -2.04 16.08
C ALA A 129 -10.55 -1.91 17.24
N PHE A 130 -9.28 -1.77 16.92
CA PHE A 130 -8.18 -1.48 17.84
C PHE A 130 -7.71 -0.04 17.64
N LYS A 131 -7.34 0.65 18.72
CA LYS A 131 -6.99 2.08 18.66
C LYS A 131 -5.63 2.37 19.30
N PRO A 132 -4.61 2.75 18.49
CA PRO A 132 -3.33 3.21 19.02
C PRO A 132 -3.47 4.59 19.65
N ARG A 133 -3.62 4.66 20.96
CA ARG A 133 -3.77 5.92 21.69
C ARG A 133 -2.48 6.32 22.40
N THR A 134 -2.19 7.62 22.39
CA THR A 134 -1.04 8.17 23.13
C THR A 134 -1.28 8.10 24.64
N SER A 135 -2.53 8.26 25.07
CA SER A 135 -2.90 8.13 26.49
C SER A 135 -3.47 6.72 26.76
N PRO A 136 -2.99 6.01 27.79
CA PRO A 136 -3.55 4.72 28.18
C PRO A 136 -4.97 4.81 28.77
N TYR A 137 -5.40 6.01 29.16
CA TYR A 137 -6.73 6.27 29.70
C TYR A 137 -7.78 6.56 28.62
N SER A 138 -7.37 6.72 27.37
CA SER A 138 -8.29 6.91 26.25
C SER A 138 -8.90 5.59 25.81
N PHE A 139 -10.08 5.64 25.19
CA PHE A 139 -10.74 4.46 24.60
C PHE A 139 -9.80 3.72 23.64
N GLN A 140 -9.53 2.44 23.93
CA GLN A 140 -8.56 1.60 23.20
C GLN A 140 -9.19 0.83 22.03
N GLY A 141 -10.49 1.00 21.79
CA GLY A 141 -11.28 0.22 20.83
C GLY A 141 -12.00 -0.96 21.49
N LEU A 142 -12.89 -1.59 20.75
CA LEU A 142 -13.63 -2.78 21.17
C LEU A 142 -12.88 -4.10 20.84
N ALA A 143 -11.67 -4.01 20.32
CA ALA A 143 -10.83 -5.14 19.99
C ALA A 143 -11.58 -6.19 19.11
N TYR A 144 -11.62 -7.46 19.53
CA TYR A 144 -12.24 -8.55 18.78
C TYR A 144 -13.75 -8.36 18.59
N GLU A 145 -14.45 -7.83 19.58
CA GLU A 145 -15.88 -7.48 19.46
C GLU A 145 -16.09 -6.45 18.34
N GLY A 146 -15.22 -5.44 18.23
CA GLY A 146 -15.25 -4.48 17.13
C GLY A 146 -14.97 -5.10 15.76
N LEU A 147 -14.14 -6.16 15.68
CA LEU A 147 -13.96 -6.93 14.44
C LEU A 147 -15.23 -7.68 14.06
N ASP A 148 -15.91 -8.29 15.01
CA ASP A 148 -17.17 -9.02 14.77
C ASP A 148 -18.26 -8.05 14.28
N MET A 149 -18.35 -6.86 14.86
CA MET A 149 -19.27 -5.81 14.40
C MET A 149 -18.95 -5.37 12.96
N LEU A 150 -17.66 -5.25 12.59
CA LEU A 150 -17.27 -4.96 11.21
C LEU A 150 -17.68 -6.07 10.25
N CYS A 151 -17.48 -7.33 10.64
CA CYS A 151 -17.91 -8.48 9.85
C CYS A 151 -19.43 -8.47 9.61
N HIS A 152 -20.21 -8.20 10.66
CA HIS A 152 -21.67 -8.07 10.55
C HIS A 152 -22.07 -6.93 9.59
N ALA A 153 -21.43 -5.76 9.69
CA ALA A 153 -21.69 -4.65 8.77
C ALA A 153 -21.33 -4.99 7.31
N ARG A 154 -20.25 -5.78 7.09
CA ARG A 154 -19.89 -6.32 5.76
C ARG A 154 -20.98 -7.23 5.22
N GLU A 155 -21.50 -8.15 6.01
CA GLU A 155 -22.58 -9.08 5.60
C GLU A 155 -23.83 -8.33 5.17
N GLN A 156 -24.19 -7.26 5.87
CA GLN A 156 -25.36 -6.45 5.53
C GLN A 156 -25.16 -5.57 4.30
N THR A 157 -23.99 -5.00 4.12
CA THR A 157 -23.73 -4.00 3.07
C THR A 157 -23.04 -4.57 1.84
N GLY A 158 -22.30 -5.68 1.97
CA GLY A 158 -21.42 -6.21 0.93
C GLY A 158 -20.13 -5.40 0.73
N LEU A 159 -19.85 -4.38 1.56
CA LEU A 159 -18.61 -3.62 1.52
C LEU A 159 -17.48 -4.44 2.14
N PRO A 160 -16.36 -4.69 1.43
CA PRO A 160 -15.19 -5.30 2.05
C PRO A 160 -14.60 -4.40 3.13
N ILE A 161 -13.91 -5.01 4.10
CA ILE A 161 -13.41 -4.34 5.31
C ILE A 161 -11.92 -4.04 5.21
N VAL A 162 -11.52 -2.82 5.60
CA VAL A 162 -10.14 -2.47 5.96
C VAL A 162 -10.10 -1.99 7.41
N THR A 163 -9.23 -2.59 8.23
CA THR A 163 -9.05 -2.20 9.64
C THR A 163 -7.59 -2.36 10.08
N GLU A 164 -7.21 -1.58 11.11
CA GLU A 164 -5.83 -1.50 11.57
C GLU A 164 -5.45 -2.68 12.48
N LEU A 165 -4.38 -3.37 12.11
CA LEU A 165 -3.71 -4.38 12.93
C LEU A 165 -2.64 -3.70 13.82
N MET A 166 -2.69 -3.96 15.12
CA MET A 166 -1.77 -3.37 16.10
C MET A 166 -0.62 -4.29 16.47
N SER A 167 -0.87 -5.58 16.51
CA SER A 167 0.05 -6.59 17.04
C SER A 167 0.21 -7.76 16.08
N PRO A 168 1.43 -8.32 15.93
CA PRO A 168 1.63 -9.53 15.14
C PRO A 168 0.90 -10.76 15.69
N TYR A 169 0.54 -10.75 16.97
CA TYR A 169 -0.21 -11.87 17.59
C TYR A 169 -1.64 -12.02 17.06
N ASP A 170 -2.18 -10.99 16.45
CA ASP A 170 -3.56 -10.96 15.94
C ASP A 170 -3.65 -11.27 14.43
N ILE A 171 -2.52 -11.55 13.76
CA ILE A 171 -2.47 -11.73 12.30
C ILE A 171 -3.45 -12.81 11.83
N ASP A 172 -3.49 -13.97 12.48
CA ASP A 172 -4.35 -15.08 12.06
C ASP A 172 -5.83 -14.68 12.13
N THR A 173 -6.25 -14.01 13.22
CA THR A 173 -7.61 -13.49 13.36
C THR A 173 -7.95 -12.48 12.27
N PHE A 174 -7.00 -11.60 11.90
CA PHE A 174 -7.22 -10.64 10.83
C PHE A 174 -7.26 -11.30 9.45
N VAL A 175 -6.43 -12.31 9.20
CA VAL A 175 -6.48 -13.08 7.95
C VAL A 175 -7.85 -13.73 7.76
N ASP A 176 -8.48 -14.22 8.81
CA ASP A 176 -9.79 -14.85 8.74
C ASP A 176 -10.94 -13.85 8.58
N LYS A 177 -10.88 -12.71 9.30
CA LYS A 177 -12.03 -11.82 9.45
C LYS A 177 -12.05 -10.63 8.50
N VAL A 178 -10.90 -10.10 8.02
CA VAL A 178 -10.87 -8.85 7.25
C VAL A 178 -10.41 -9.06 5.81
N ASP A 179 -10.74 -8.10 4.93
CA ASP A 179 -10.42 -8.19 3.50
C ASP A 179 -9.11 -7.47 3.17
N CYS A 180 -8.73 -6.47 3.97
CA CYS A 180 -7.47 -5.74 3.86
C CYS A 180 -6.97 -5.36 5.26
N ILE A 181 -5.70 -5.61 5.54
CA ILE A 181 -5.06 -5.27 6.81
C ILE A 181 -4.39 -3.90 6.69
N GLN A 182 -4.77 -2.95 7.55
CA GLN A 182 -4.09 -1.66 7.62
C GLN A 182 -2.92 -1.74 8.59
N VAL A 183 -1.75 -1.28 8.15
CA VAL A 183 -0.60 -0.93 9.00
C VAL A 183 -0.64 0.57 9.24
N GLY A 184 -0.86 0.95 10.49
CA GLY A 184 -0.93 2.36 10.89
C GLY A 184 0.43 3.08 10.78
N ALA A 185 0.40 4.39 10.69
CA ALA A 185 1.59 5.23 10.53
C ALA A 185 2.65 5.01 11.64
N ARG A 186 2.22 4.69 12.86
CA ARG A 186 3.12 4.39 13.99
C ARG A 186 3.82 3.04 13.87
N ASN A 187 3.24 2.11 13.08
CA ASN A 187 3.76 0.76 12.85
C ASN A 187 4.46 0.61 11.47
N MET A 188 4.62 1.70 10.71
CA MET A 188 5.28 1.64 9.40
C MET A 188 6.69 1.04 9.49
N GLN A 189 7.41 1.30 10.57
CA GLN A 189 8.77 0.79 10.81
C GLN A 189 8.82 -0.36 11.82
N ASN A 190 7.68 -0.97 12.14
CA ASN A 190 7.64 -2.21 12.90
C ASN A 190 8.03 -3.39 11.99
N PHE A 191 9.31 -3.54 11.72
CA PHE A 191 9.83 -4.49 10.74
C PHE A 191 9.49 -5.94 11.08
N ASP A 192 9.33 -6.29 12.36
CA ASP A 192 8.90 -7.64 12.74
C ASP A 192 7.45 -7.91 12.35
N LEU A 193 6.56 -6.92 12.51
CA LEU A 193 5.20 -6.99 11.98
C LEU A 193 5.21 -7.08 10.46
N LEU A 194 5.99 -6.23 9.77
CA LEU A 194 6.05 -6.21 8.29
C LEU A 194 6.56 -7.54 7.72
N LYS A 195 7.58 -8.16 8.34
CA LYS A 195 8.08 -9.49 7.94
C LYS A 195 7.00 -10.57 8.05
N GLN A 196 6.18 -10.53 9.10
CA GLN A 196 5.10 -11.50 9.28
C GLN A 196 3.97 -11.26 8.28
N LEU A 197 3.59 -10.01 8.03
CA LEU A 197 2.62 -9.64 6.98
C LEU A 197 3.10 -10.02 5.57
N GLY A 198 4.41 -10.07 5.37
CA GLY A 198 4.99 -10.58 4.12
C GLY A 198 4.71 -12.06 3.85
N LYS A 199 4.42 -12.86 4.88
CA LYS A 199 4.18 -14.31 4.75
C LYS A 199 2.73 -14.68 4.45
N ILE A 200 1.80 -13.76 4.64
CA ILE A 200 0.37 -13.98 4.40
C ILE A 200 -0.03 -13.56 2.97
N ARG A 201 -1.27 -13.87 2.58
CA ARG A 201 -1.81 -13.53 1.24
C ARG A 201 -3.00 -12.56 1.31
N LYS A 202 -2.97 -11.64 2.27
CA LYS A 202 -3.97 -10.56 2.40
C LYS A 202 -3.42 -9.25 1.87
N PRO A 203 -4.22 -8.40 1.23
CA PRO A 203 -3.85 -7.03 0.91
C PRO A 203 -3.46 -6.25 2.16
N ILE A 204 -2.40 -5.47 2.04
CA ILE A 204 -1.89 -4.62 3.11
C ILE A 204 -1.98 -3.16 2.70
N LEU A 205 -2.69 -2.35 3.48
CA LEU A 205 -2.71 -0.91 3.35
C LEU A 205 -1.65 -0.32 4.29
N LEU A 206 -0.55 0.17 3.72
CA LEU A 206 0.60 0.70 4.46
C LEU A 206 0.55 2.22 4.54
N LYS A 207 0.21 2.76 5.71
CA LYS A 207 0.21 4.22 5.95
C LYS A 207 1.63 4.75 6.13
N ARG A 208 1.92 5.88 5.50
CA ARG A 208 3.19 6.61 5.66
C ARG A 208 3.38 7.04 7.11
N GLY A 209 4.58 6.85 7.64
CA GLY A 209 4.98 7.31 8.97
C GLY A 209 4.98 8.83 9.07
N LEU A 210 4.79 9.34 10.30
CA LEU A 210 4.62 10.78 10.56
C LEU A 210 5.84 11.64 10.20
N SER A 211 7.03 11.03 10.11
CA SER A 211 8.29 11.71 9.77
C SER A 211 9.08 10.91 8.73
N ALA A 212 8.40 9.99 8.01
CA ALA A 212 9.03 9.10 7.07
C ALA A 212 9.27 9.78 5.71
N THR A 213 10.46 9.58 5.17
CA THR A 213 10.76 9.90 3.77
C THR A 213 10.01 8.97 2.82
N ILE A 214 9.95 9.32 1.54
CA ILE A 214 9.36 8.45 0.51
C ILE A 214 10.15 7.15 0.40
N GLU A 215 11.49 7.21 0.50
CA GLU A 215 12.36 6.04 0.45
C GLU A 215 12.08 5.08 1.62
N GLU A 216 12.01 5.58 2.86
CA GLU A 216 11.68 4.77 4.04
C GLU A 216 10.32 4.11 3.93
N TRP A 217 9.34 4.82 3.34
CA TRP A 217 8.00 4.29 3.11
C TRP A 217 8.02 3.15 2.06
N LEU A 218 8.72 3.33 0.95
CA LEU A 218 8.89 2.30 -0.06
C LEU A 218 9.75 1.12 0.44
N MET A 219 10.76 1.36 1.29
CA MET A 219 11.51 0.29 1.95
C MET A 219 10.63 -0.51 2.93
N SER A 220 9.68 0.13 3.60
CA SER A 220 8.71 -0.60 4.43
C SER A 220 7.78 -1.48 3.60
N ALA A 221 7.35 -1.02 2.42
CA ALA A 221 6.64 -1.86 1.46
C ALA A 221 7.51 -3.02 0.96
N GLU A 222 8.78 -2.76 0.68
CA GLU A 222 9.76 -3.78 0.28
C GLU A 222 9.89 -4.91 1.31
N TYR A 223 9.86 -4.61 2.63
CA TYR A 223 9.88 -5.63 3.68
C TYR A 223 8.71 -6.61 3.57
N ILE A 224 7.51 -6.11 3.30
CA ILE A 224 6.32 -6.96 3.10
C ILE A 224 6.48 -7.78 1.82
N MET A 225 6.87 -7.15 0.72
CA MET A 225 7.00 -7.78 -0.59
C MET A 225 8.14 -8.81 -0.64
N ALA A 226 9.24 -8.57 0.07
CA ALA A 226 10.35 -9.51 0.19
C ALA A 226 9.91 -10.82 0.89
N GLY A 227 8.94 -10.77 1.79
CA GLY A 227 8.32 -11.95 2.42
C GLY A 227 7.42 -12.75 1.47
N GLY A 228 7.10 -12.22 0.29
CA GLY A 228 6.29 -12.85 -0.76
C GLY A 228 4.85 -12.30 -0.88
N ASN A 229 4.46 -11.30 -0.08
CA ASN A 229 3.18 -10.63 -0.22
C ASN A 229 3.33 -9.35 -1.06
N GLU A 230 2.95 -9.42 -2.32
CA GLU A 230 3.04 -8.31 -3.27
C GLU A 230 1.78 -7.43 -3.30
N GLN A 231 0.78 -7.74 -2.46
CA GLN A 231 -0.48 -7.02 -2.39
C GLN A 231 -0.41 -5.83 -1.43
N VAL A 232 0.36 -4.81 -1.78
CA VAL A 232 0.56 -3.61 -0.94
C VAL A 232 -0.06 -2.39 -1.60
N ILE A 233 -0.84 -1.64 -0.82
CA ILE A 233 -1.42 -0.34 -1.16
C ILE A 233 -0.76 0.69 -0.25
N LEU A 234 -0.23 1.75 -0.82
CA LEU A 234 0.35 2.86 -0.07
C LEU A 234 -0.72 3.87 0.32
N CYS A 235 -0.62 4.47 1.51
CA CYS A 235 -1.55 5.51 1.97
C CYS A 235 -0.81 6.72 2.52
N GLU A 236 -0.83 7.83 1.77
CA GLU A 236 -0.37 9.12 2.25
C GLU A 236 -1.41 9.70 3.24
N ARG A 237 -0.95 10.16 4.41
CA ARG A 237 -1.82 10.64 5.49
C ARG A 237 -1.32 11.90 6.19
N GLY A 238 -0.33 12.54 5.61
CA GLY A 238 0.35 13.70 6.16
C GLY A 238 1.55 13.37 7.03
N ILE A 239 2.50 14.26 7.02
CA ILE A 239 3.72 14.23 7.84
C ILE A 239 3.73 15.38 8.85
N ARG A 240 4.49 15.24 9.92
CA ARG A 240 4.73 16.32 10.87
C ARG A 240 5.69 17.36 10.24
N THR A 241 5.29 18.60 10.33
CA THR A 241 6.11 19.75 9.94
C THR A 241 6.06 20.79 11.06
N PHE A 242 6.62 21.94 10.81
CA PHE A 242 6.50 23.10 11.71
C PHE A 242 5.09 23.71 11.76
N GLU A 243 4.23 23.42 10.75
CA GLU A 243 2.87 23.94 10.67
C GLU A 243 1.95 23.22 11.69
N THR A 244 1.16 23.98 12.40
CA THR A 244 0.27 23.49 13.48
C THR A 244 -1.21 23.75 13.23
N TYR A 245 -1.56 24.45 12.17
CA TYR A 245 -2.96 24.72 11.83
C TYR A 245 -3.74 23.47 11.45
N THR A 246 -3.10 22.56 10.74
CA THR A 246 -3.60 21.22 10.46
C THR A 246 -2.91 20.20 11.35
N ARG A 247 -3.55 19.04 11.57
CA ARG A 247 -2.97 17.96 12.37
C ARG A 247 -1.63 17.47 11.82
N ASN A 248 -1.53 17.38 10.50
CA ASN A 248 -0.31 17.05 9.75
C ASN A 248 -0.36 17.78 8.40
N THR A 249 0.79 18.00 7.80
CA THR A 249 0.90 18.54 6.45
C THR A 249 0.75 17.41 5.44
N LEU A 250 -0.28 17.46 4.59
CA LEU A 250 -0.44 16.48 3.52
C LEU A 250 0.56 16.75 2.40
N ASP A 251 1.34 15.73 2.05
CA ASP A 251 2.33 15.79 0.97
C ASP A 251 1.74 15.22 -0.32
N LEU A 252 1.05 16.07 -1.08
CA LEU A 252 0.50 15.67 -2.39
C LEU A 252 1.61 15.42 -3.42
N SER A 253 2.78 16.03 -3.27
CA SER A 253 3.92 15.79 -4.16
C SER A 253 4.45 14.36 -4.03
N ALA A 254 4.29 13.73 -2.85
CA ALA A 254 4.63 12.33 -2.64
C ALA A 254 3.84 11.39 -3.55
N ILE A 255 2.61 11.74 -3.94
CA ILE A 255 1.81 10.91 -4.86
C ILE A 255 2.50 10.84 -6.22
N CYS A 256 2.89 12.00 -6.78
CA CYS A 256 3.61 12.05 -8.05
C CYS A 256 4.94 11.28 -7.98
N ALA A 257 5.69 11.44 -6.89
CA ALA A 257 6.97 10.75 -6.69
C ALA A 257 6.79 9.22 -6.60
N VAL A 258 5.83 8.75 -5.79
CA VAL A 258 5.51 7.32 -5.65
C VAL A 258 5.06 6.73 -6.98
N LYS A 259 4.19 7.41 -7.72
CA LYS A 259 3.74 6.97 -9.05
C LYS A 259 4.89 6.85 -10.07
N LYS A 260 5.95 7.64 -9.91
CA LYS A 260 7.16 7.54 -10.74
C LYS A 260 8.08 6.40 -10.28
N LEU A 261 8.29 6.25 -8.98
CA LEU A 261 9.27 5.34 -8.39
C LEU A 261 8.74 3.91 -8.22
N SER A 262 7.43 3.76 -8.01
CA SER A 262 6.81 2.48 -7.66
C SER A 262 5.63 2.15 -8.58
N HIS A 263 5.33 0.87 -8.70
CA HIS A 263 4.14 0.35 -9.38
C HIS A 263 2.94 0.17 -8.44
N LEU A 264 3.16 0.33 -7.12
CA LEU A 264 2.14 0.13 -6.11
C LEU A 264 1.06 1.23 -6.19
N PRO A 265 -0.22 0.89 -6.01
CA PRO A 265 -1.26 1.88 -5.93
C PRO A 265 -1.11 2.73 -4.66
N VAL A 266 -1.46 4.01 -4.77
CA VAL A 266 -1.37 4.98 -3.67
C VAL A 266 -2.70 5.70 -3.47
N ILE A 267 -3.21 5.66 -2.24
CA ILE A 267 -4.40 6.40 -1.80
C ILE A 267 -4.03 7.51 -0.82
N VAL A 268 -4.95 8.42 -0.59
CA VAL A 268 -4.75 9.57 0.31
C VAL A 268 -5.81 9.59 1.41
N ASP A 269 -5.37 9.90 2.63
CA ASP A 269 -6.22 10.07 3.82
C ASP A 269 -6.25 11.56 4.23
N PRO A 270 -7.18 12.36 3.69
CA PRO A 270 -7.32 13.76 4.02
C PRO A 270 -7.83 14.00 5.45
N SER A 271 -8.55 13.05 6.02
CA SER A 271 -9.11 13.17 7.37
C SER A 271 -8.03 13.17 8.43
N HIS A 272 -7.08 12.23 8.38
CA HIS A 272 -5.98 12.16 9.34
C HIS A 272 -4.87 13.17 9.07
N SER A 273 -4.76 13.70 7.83
CA SER A 273 -3.81 14.75 7.53
C SER A 273 -4.29 16.10 8.07
N THR A 274 -5.46 16.55 7.68
CA THR A 274 -5.94 17.89 8.02
C THR A 274 -6.50 17.97 9.44
N GLY A 275 -7.25 16.94 9.88
CA GLY A 275 -7.98 16.95 11.14
C GLY A 275 -9.16 17.94 11.17
N LYS A 276 -9.58 18.45 10.00
CA LYS A 276 -10.65 19.45 9.84
C LYS A 276 -11.62 19.00 8.76
N SER A 277 -12.90 18.82 9.11
CA SER A 277 -13.93 18.28 8.21
C SER A 277 -14.11 19.08 6.94
N TRP A 278 -14.11 20.42 7.02
CA TRP A 278 -14.29 21.30 5.86
C TRP A 278 -13.14 21.21 4.83
N MET A 279 -11.96 20.73 5.24
CA MET A 279 -10.82 20.51 4.36
C MET A 279 -10.86 19.16 3.63
N VAL A 280 -11.62 18.18 4.13
CA VAL A 280 -11.60 16.81 3.59
C VAL A 280 -11.98 16.79 2.11
N GLN A 281 -13.07 17.43 1.73
CA GLN A 281 -13.55 17.43 0.35
C GLN A 281 -12.58 18.12 -0.63
N PRO A 282 -12.12 19.37 -0.41
CA PRO A 282 -11.19 20.02 -1.33
C PRO A 282 -9.86 19.27 -1.44
N ILE A 283 -9.34 18.74 -0.33
CA ILE A 283 -8.08 17.98 -0.33
C ILE A 283 -8.24 16.60 -1.02
N ALA A 284 -9.37 15.92 -0.84
CA ALA A 284 -9.66 14.68 -1.57
C ALA A 284 -9.68 14.91 -3.09
N ARG A 285 -10.31 16.00 -3.55
CA ARG A 285 -10.30 16.39 -4.97
C ARG A 285 -8.89 16.68 -5.49
N ALA A 286 -8.08 17.40 -4.72
CA ALA A 286 -6.70 17.68 -5.08
C ALA A 286 -5.86 16.40 -5.15
N ALA A 287 -6.07 15.45 -4.22
CA ALA A 287 -5.41 14.15 -4.24
C ALA A 287 -5.72 13.33 -5.52
N ILE A 288 -6.98 13.35 -5.95
CA ILE A 288 -7.39 12.70 -7.21
C ILE A 288 -6.74 13.40 -8.40
N ALA A 289 -6.73 14.73 -8.41
CA ALA A 289 -6.16 15.52 -9.49
C ALA A 289 -4.66 15.29 -9.70
N VAL A 290 -3.89 14.97 -8.63
CA VAL A 290 -2.46 14.61 -8.72
C VAL A 290 -2.24 13.12 -8.99
N GLY A 291 -3.28 12.30 -9.15
CA GLY A 291 -3.21 10.91 -9.60
C GLY A 291 -3.29 9.87 -8.50
N ALA A 292 -3.87 10.17 -7.34
CA ALA A 292 -4.17 9.14 -6.34
C ALA A 292 -5.17 8.11 -6.87
N ASP A 293 -4.98 6.83 -6.52
CA ASP A 293 -5.83 5.71 -6.92
C ASP A 293 -7.09 5.58 -6.04
N GLY A 294 -7.14 6.33 -4.96
CA GLY A 294 -8.27 6.33 -4.04
C GLY A 294 -8.11 7.32 -2.91
N VAL A 295 -9.13 7.35 -2.06
CA VAL A 295 -9.16 8.16 -0.84
C VAL A 295 -9.67 7.34 0.35
N MET A 296 -9.17 7.67 1.55
CA MET A 296 -9.67 7.13 2.81
C MET A 296 -10.27 8.27 3.63
N ILE A 297 -11.54 8.15 3.99
CA ILE A 297 -12.29 9.23 4.65
C ILE A 297 -12.89 8.73 5.96
N GLU A 298 -12.75 9.53 7.03
CA GLU A 298 -13.50 9.32 8.28
C GLU A 298 -14.90 9.89 8.14
N VAL A 299 -15.89 9.05 8.45
CA VAL A 299 -17.31 9.39 8.47
C VAL A 299 -17.91 8.90 9.78
N HIS A 300 -18.66 9.75 10.45
CA HIS A 300 -19.33 9.42 11.71
C HIS A 300 -20.73 10.02 11.75
N ASN A 301 -21.71 9.29 12.26
CA ASN A 301 -23.09 9.76 12.36
C ASN A 301 -23.30 10.85 13.42
N LEU A 302 -22.36 10.99 14.37
CA LEU A 302 -22.34 12.00 15.43
C LEU A 302 -21.18 12.98 15.25
N SER A 303 -20.87 13.36 14.01
CA SER A 303 -19.67 14.14 13.64
C SER A 303 -19.50 15.45 14.40
N LEU A 304 -20.57 16.06 14.90
CA LEU A 304 -20.54 17.29 15.70
C LEU A 304 -19.85 17.13 17.07
N ILE A 305 -19.63 15.89 17.53
CA ILE A 305 -19.02 15.61 18.84
C ILE A 305 -17.52 15.31 18.71
N HIS A 306 -17.05 14.94 17.52
CA HIS A 306 -15.69 14.41 17.30
C HIS A 306 -14.82 15.25 16.34
N ILE A 307 -15.27 16.45 15.98
CA ILE A 307 -14.56 17.36 15.06
C ILE A 307 -14.03 18.58 15.80
#